data_2d3dcecc837780e9a271b25cacb14c6b
#
_entry.id   2d3dcecc837780e9a271b25cacb14c6b
#
_cell.length_a   1.000
_cell.length_b   1.000
_cell.length_c   1.000
_cell.angle_alpha   90.00
_cell.angle_beta   90.00
_cell.angle_gamma   90.00
#
_symmetry.space_group_name_H-M   'P 1'
#
loop_
_entity.id
_entity.type
_entity.pdbx_description
1 polymer ?
#
loop_
_entity_poly.entity_id
_entity_poly.type
_entity_poly.pdbx_seq_one_letter_code
_entity_poly.pdbx_strand_id
1 'polypeptide(L)'
;MTRFLFLVRHGDASPHDGPLSPAGQEQARLTGRRLKDVPFSAVYHGPLPRAAQTAKLIAASLPGVPVTASELAGDYIPSNPDPEDLPRRFADFVASFPAAERAAGAARAEAARERFIRPDDGAPDSYELVVTHNFLLGWLVSQALDAPPWRWLGLNQMNCAVTVIACQPGLPAALITFNDASHLPPELRWTGFPATLRPASI
;
A
#
# COMPACT_ATOMS: atom_id res chain seq x y z
N MET A 1 5.07 14.91 18.09
CA MET A 1 5.85 13.83 17.51
C MET A 1 4.95 13.10 16.55
N THR A 2 5.41 12.89 15.33
CA THR A 2 4.58 12.38 14.23
C THR A 2 5.20 11.10 13.70
N ARG A 3 4.40 10.06 13.52
CA ARG A 3 4.81 8.88 12.76
C ARG A 3 4.34 9.05 11.33
N PHE A 4 5.27 9.00 10.38
CA PHE A 4 5.02 9.02 8.96
C PHE A 4 5.08 7.61 8.39
N LEU A 5 3.95 7.10 7.94
CA LEU A 5 3.83 5.85 7.24
C LEU A 5 3.84 6.10 5.72
N PHE A 6 4.87 5.62 5.06
CA PHE A 6 4.98 5.62 3.61
C PHE A 6 4.48 4.27 3.08
N LEU A 7 3.50 4.28 2.23
CA LEU A 7 2.93 3.11 1.58
C LEU A 7 3.29 3.13 0.10
N VAL A 8 3.82 2.02 -0.38
CA VAL A 8 4.17 1.85 -1.80
C VAL A 8 3.53 0.55 -2.31
N ARG A 9 2.74 0.64 -3.37
CA ARG A 9 2.31 -0.55 -4.08
C ARG A 9 3.50 -1.17 -4.79
N HIS A 10 3.63 -2.51 -4.79
CA HIS A 10 4.68 -3.21 -5.54
C HIS A 10 4.76 -2.74 -7.00
N GLY A 11 5.91 -2.87 -7.64
CA GLY A 11 6.13 -2.57 -9.05
C GLY A 11 5.33 -3.48 -9.99
N ASP A 12 5.24 -3.12 -11.26
CA ASP A 12 4.59 -3.94 -12.27
C ASP A 12 5.15 -5.36 -12.28
N ALA A 13 4.28 -6.38 -12.40
CA ALA A 13 4.64 -7.80 -12.33
C ALA A 13 3.98 -8.61 -13.43
N SER A 14 4.71 -9.59 -13.96
CA SER A 14 4.22 -10.46 -15.03
C SER A 14 4.79 -11.88 -14.88
N PRO A 15 3.96 -12.91 -14.89
CA PRO A 15 2.49 -12.90 -14.78
C PRO A 15 2.02 -12.31 -13.46
N HIS A 16 0.71 -12.11 -13.29
CA HIS A 16 0.10 -11.31 -12.21
C HIS A 16 0.64 -11.60 -10.81
N ASP A 17 0.99 -12.84 -10.50
CA ASP A 17 1.53 -13.28 -9.20
C ASP A 17 3.05 -13.54 -9.22
N GLY A 18 3.70 -13.22 -10.33
CA GLY A 18 5.11 -13.47 -10.56
C GLY A 18 6.06 -12.41 -10.01
N PRO A 19 7.33 -12.49 -10.43
CA PRO A 19 8.32 -11.48 -10.15
C PRO A 19 8.03 -10.17 -10.91
N LEU A 20 8.78 -9.12 -10.58
CA LEU A 20 8.68 -7.85 -11.27
C LEU A 20 9.03 -7.98 -12.75
N SER A 21 8.23 -7.31 -13.59
CA SER A 21 8.60 -7.07 -14.98
C SER A 21 9.83 -6.14 -15.07
N PRO A 22 10.47 -6.01 -16.25
CA PRO A 22 11.51 -5.00 -16.44
C PRO A 22 11.05 -3.57 -16.09
N ALA A 23 9.80 -3.22 -16.44
CA ALA A 23 9.19 -1.95 -16.10
C ALA A 23 9.04 -1.79 -14.58
N GLY A 24 8.55 -2.85 -13.89
CA GLY A 24 8.40 -2.84 -12.43
C GLY A 24 9.73 -2.71 -11.69
N GLN A 25 10.79 -3.30 -12.22
CA GLN A 25 12.13 -3.13 -11.65
C GLN A 25 12.61 -1.68 -11.76
N GLU A 26 12.39 -1.02 -12.89
CA GLU A 26 12.78 0.39 -13.06
C GLU A 26 11.89 1.31 -12.21
N GLN A 27 10.58 1.06 -12.13
CA GLN A 27 9.69 1.76 -11.19
C GLN A 27 10.23 1.72 -9.77
N ALA A 28 10.61 0.53 -9.28
CA ALA A 28 11.14 0.36 -7.93
C ALA A 28 12.47 1.11 -7.70
N ARG A 29 13.37 1.12 -8.69
CA ARG A 29 14.62 1.90 -8.60
C ARG A 29 14.35 3.41 -8.55
N LEU A 30 13.42 3.90 -9.38
CA LEU A 30 13.01 5.31 -9.39
C LEU A 30 12.40 5.72 -8.05
N THR A 31 11.54 4.86 -7.48
CA THR A 31 10.96 5.07 -6.15
C THR A 31 12.05 5.13 -5.07
N GLY A 32 13.04 4.24 -5.13
CA GLY A 32 14.19 4.29 -4.22
C GLY A 32 14.94 5.62 -4.32
N ARG A 33 15.22 6.09 -5.54
CA ARG A 33 15.85 7.41 -5.75
C ARG A 33 15.00 8.57 -5.20
N ARG A 34 13.67 8.50 -5.35
CA ARG A 34 12.72 9.51 -4.83
C ARG A 34 12.74 9.58 -3.30
N LEU A 35 12.93 8.44 -2.65
CA LEU A 35 12.82 8.29 -1.21
C LEU A 35 14.16 8.29 -0.46
N LYS A 36 15.28 8.44 -1.15
CA LYS A 36 16.65 8.26 -0.60
C LYS A 36 17.00 9.18 0.59
N ASP A 37 16.39 10.36 0.65
CA ASP A 37 16.66 11.36 1.68
C ASP A 37 15.65 11.32 2.84
N VAL A 38 14.67 10.39 2.81
CA VAL A 38 13.74 10.17 3.92
C VAL A 38 14.43 9.29 4.99
N PRO A 39 14.46 9.73 6.27
CA PRO A 39 15.19 9.02 7.32
C PRO A 39 14.39 7.80 7.83
N PHE A 40 14.19 6.81 6.98
CA PHE A 40 13.48 5.60 7.36
C PHE A 40 14.18 4.82 8.46
N SER A 41 13.41 4.39 9.46
CA SER A 41 13.85 3.47 10.50
C SER A 41 13.68 2.00 10.11
N ALA A 42 12.73 1.69 9.22
CA ALA A 42 12.46 0.34 8.74
C ALA A 42 11.73 0.32 7.39
N VAL A 43 11.95 -0.76 6.63
CA VAL A 43 11.19 -1.13 5.45
C VAL A 43 10.51 -2.47 5.69
N TYR A 44 9.19 -2.52 5.57
CA TYR A 44 8.41 -3.75 5.61
C TYR A 44 7.90 -4.09 4.21
N HIS A 45 7.74 -5.38 3.92
CA HIS A 45 7.15 -5.80 2.65
C HIS A 45 6.29 -7.05 2.79
N GLY A 46 5.29 -7.19 1.93
CA GLY A 46 4.49 -8.41 1.81
C GLY A 46 5.35 -9.62 1.38
N PRO A 47 4.88 -10.85 1.67
CA PRO A 47 5.64 -12.07 1.41
C PRO A 47 5.77 -12.42 -0.08
N LEU A 48 4.93 -11.86 -0.94
CA LEU A 48 4.92 -12.21 -2.35
C LEU A 48 6.16 -11.67 -3.10
N PRO A 49 6.68 -12.41 -4.09
CA PRO A 49 7.94 -12.08 -4.78
C PRO A 49 7.99 -10.64 -5.31
N ARG A 50 6.89 -10.14 -5.89
CA ARG A 50 6.80 -8.78 -6.42
C ARG A 50 7.00 -7.70 -5.35
N ALA A 51 6.45 -7.90 -4.15
CA ALA A 51 6.61 -6.95 -3.03
C ALA A 51 8.03 -7.03 -2.46
N ALA A 52 8.57 -8.22 -2.26
CA ALA A 52 9.93 -8.44 -1.78
C ALA A 52 10.98 -7.84 -2.73
N GLN A 53 10.84 -8.06 -4.04
CA GLN A 53 11.75 -7.51 -5.04
C GLN A 53 11.65 -5.96 -5.11
N THR A 54 10.45 -5.41 -5.02
CA THR A 54 10.24 -3.95 -4.97
C THR A 54 10.96 -3.37 -3.76
N ALA A 55 10.73 -3.93 -2.57
CA ALA A 55 11.37 -3.48 -1.33
C ALA A 55 12.89 -3.55 -1.41
N LYS A 56 13.43 -4.64 -1.95
CA LYS A 56 14.89 -4.81 -2.15
C LYS A 56 15.47 -3.74 -3.08
N LEU A 57 14.79 -3.43 -4.18
CA LEU A 57 15.26 -2.42 -5.14
C LEU A 57 15.17 -1.00 -4.58
N ILE A 58 14.13 -0.68 -3.82
CA ILE A 58 14.00 0.59 -3.10
C ILE A 58 15.11 0.71 -2.04
N ALA A 59 15.30 -0.33 -1.25
CA ALA A 59 16.27 -0.35 -0.15
C ALA A 59 17.73 -0.22 -0.61
N ALA A 60 18.04 -0.52 -1.87
CA ALA A 60 19.36 -0.24 -2.45
C ALA A 60 19.73 1.26 -2.43
N SER A 61 18.74 2.15 -2.31
CA SER A 61 18.94 3.60 -2.15
C SER A 61 18.83 4.06 -0.69
N LEU A 62 18.61 3.15 0.27
CA LEU A 62 18.40 3.43 1.69
C LEU A 62 19.44 2.68 2.55
N PRO A 63 20.72 3.09 2.52
CA PRO A 63 21.78 2.34 3.17
C PRO A 63 21.56 2.25 4.69
N GLY A 64 21.71 1.05 5.24
CA GLY A 64 21.59 0.78 6.68
C GLY A 64 20.15 0.61 7.20
N VAL A 65 19.12 0.82 6.37
CA VAL A 65 17.72 0.63 6.80
C VAL A 65 17.38 -0.86 6.75
N PRO A 66 16.89 -1.46 7.87
CA PRO A 66 16.50 -2.86 7.90
C PRO A 66 15.26 -3.12 7.01
N VAL A 67 15.28 -4.26 6.30
CA VAL A 67 14.20 -4.72 5.43
C VAL A 67 13.63 -6.02 5.98
N THR A 68 12.35 -6.06 6.28
CA THR A 68 11.69 -7.17 6.96
C THR A 68 10.42 -7.61 6.23
N ALA A 69 10.29 -8.91 5.99
CA ALA A 69 9.03 -9.49 5.49
C ALA A 69 7.96 -9.46 6.59
N SER A 70 6.74 -9.14 6.21
CA SER A 70 5.59 -9.10 7.13
C SER A 70 4.34 -9.61 6.43
N GLU A 71 3.69 -10.61 7.02
CA GLU A 71 2.38 -11.09 6.58
C GLU A 71 1.31 -10.01 6.63
N LEU A 72 1.48 -9.02 7.52
CA LEU A 72 0.58 -7.88 7.63
C LEU A 72 0.63 -6.95 6.41
N ALA A 73 1.70 -7.01 5.62
CA ALA A 73 1.85 -6.25 4.37
C ALA A 73 1.48 -7.09 3.13
N GLY A 74 0.78 -8.21 3.31
CA GLY A 74 0.42 -9.17 2.26
C GLY A 74 -0.69 -8.71 1.33
N ASP A 75 -1.05 -9.60 0.40
CA ASP A 75 -2.18 -9.43 -0.54
C ASP A 75 -3.36 -10.28 -0.08
N TYR A 76 -4.39 -9.66 0.41
CA TYR A 76 -5.59 -10.31 0.94
C TYR A 76 -6.79 -9.36 0.90
N ILE A 77 -8.00 -9.93 1.00
CA ILE A 77 -9.25 -9.16 1.10
C ILE A 77 -9.33 -8.54 2.50
N PRO A 78 -9.25 -7.20 2.64
CA PRO A 78 -9.03 -6.58 3.94
C PRO A 78 -10.29 -6.36 4.78
N SER A 79 -11.48 -6.66 4.25
CA SER A 79 -12.73 -6.56 4.99
C SER A 79 -13.76 -7.57 4.49
N ASN A 80 -14.73 -7.89 5.36
CA ASN A 80 -15.85 -8.76 5.02
C ASN A 80 -17.17 -8.02 5.35
N PRO A 81 -17.50 -6.95 4.59
CA PRO A 81 -18.72 -6.17 4.82
C PRO A 81 -19.98 -6.97 4.51
N ASP A 82 -21.11 -6.56 5.08
CA ASP A 82 -22.41 -7.09 4.70
C ASP A 82 -22.68 -6.74 3.22
N PRO A 83 -23.11 -7.69 2.38
CA PRO A 83 -23.46 -7.42 0.99
C PRO A 83 -24.50 -6.32 0.80
N GLU A 84 -25.40 -6.12 1.77
CA GLU A 84 -26.43 -5.09 1.74
C GLU A 84 -25.85 -3.66 1.88
N ASP A 85 -24.69 -3.53 2.51
CA ASP A 85 -23.98 -2.25 2.65
C ASP A 85 -23.19 -1.86 1.39
N LEU A 86 -23.12 -2.74 0.39
CA LEU A 86 -22.28 -2.55 -0.79
C LEU A 86 -23.09 -2.19 -2.05
N PRO A 87 -22.53 -1.31 -2.90
CA PRO A 87 -22.98 -1.27 -4.29
C PRO A 87 -22.87 -2.67 -4.92
N ARG A 88 -23.91 -3.10 -5.64
CA ARG A 88 -24.03 -4.47 -6.19
C ARG A 88 -22.73 -5.00 -6.84
N ARG A 89 -22.08 -4.19 -7.66
CA ARG A 89 -20.81 -4.57 -8.32
C ARG A 89 -19.70 -4.92 -7.33
N PHE A 90 -19.66 -4.26 -6.20
CA PHE A 90 -18.68 -4.53 -5.14
C PHE A 90 -19.07 -5.75 -4.34
N ALA A 91 -20.37 -5.95 -4.07
CA ALA A 91 -20.88 -7.17 -3.44
C ALA A 91 -20.51 -8.41 -4.26
N ASP A 92 -20.77 -8.41 -5.58
CA ASP A 92 -20.42 -9.51 -6.49
C ASP A 92 -18.91 -9.79 -6.49
N PHE A 93 -18.07 -8.74 -6.48
CA PHE A 93 -16.61 -8.87 -6.40
C PHE A 93 -16.16 -9.51 -5.08
N VAL A 94 -16.64 -9.01 -3.94
CA VAL A 94 -16.27 -9.55 -2.62
C VAL A 94 -16.79 -11.00 -2.47
N ALA A 95 -17.98 -11.30 -2.95
CA ALA A 95 -18.56 -12.64 -2.92
C ALA A 95 -17.79 -13.67 -3.78
N SER A 96 -16.98 -13.22 -4.75
CA SER A 96 -16.15 -14.12 -5.55
C SER A 96 -15.02 -14.79 -4.76
N PHE A 97 -14.69 -14.29 -3.57
CA PHE A 97 -13.70 -14.88 -2.67
C PHE A 97 -14.35 -15.79 -1.64
N PRO A 98 -13.72 -16.92 -1.27
CA PRO A 98 -14.24 -17.81 -0.23
C PRO A 98 -14.46 -17.09 1.11
N ALA A 99 -15.55 -17.42 1.82
CA ALA A 99 -15.90 -16.77 3.09
C ALA A 99 -14.76 -16.89 4.14
N ALA A 100 -14.08 -18.03 4.20
CA ALA A 100 -12.96 -18.25 5.11
C ALA A 100 -11.76 -17.33 4.78
N GLU A 101 -11.48 -17.10 3.50
CA GLU A 101 -10.43 -16.19 3.04
C GLU A 101 -10.76 -14.74 3.41
N ARG A 102 -12.01 -14.31 3.18
CA ARG A 102 -12.48 -12.98 3.58
C ARG A 102 -12.37 -12.75 5.09
N ALA A 103 -12.77 -13.72 5.89
CA ALA A 103 -12.68 -13.62 7.35
C ALA A 103 -11.22 -13.55 7.84
N ALA A 104 -10.35 -14.42 7.31
CA ALA A 104 -8.93 -14.42 7.63
C ALA A 104 -8.23 -13.13 7.18
N GLY A 105 -8.58 -12.63 6.00
CA GLY A 105 -8.06 -11.39 5.45
C GLY A 105 -8.47 -10.16 6.28
N ALA A 106 -9.73 -10.09 6.69
CA ALA A 106 -10.25 -9.03 7.55
C ALA A 106 -9.53 -8.98 8.91
N ALA A 107 -9.33 -10.13 9.55
CA ALA A 107 -8.57 -10.21 10.81
C ALA A 107 -7.12 -9.74 10.64
N ARG A 108 -6.47 -10.14 9.53
CA ARG A 108 -5.10 -9.71 9.21
C ARG A 108 -5.02 -8.22 8.92
N ALA A 109 -6.01 -7.67 8.22
CA ALA A 109 -6.07 -6.23 7.93
C ALA A 109 -6.25 -5.39 9.20
N GLU A 110 -7.06 -5.85 10.14
CA GLU A 110 -7.21 -5.18 11.43
C GLU A 110 -5.88 -5.16 12.21
N ALA A 111 -5.17 -6.28 12.26
CA ALA A 111 -3.84 -6.33 12.84
C ALA A 111 -2.84 -5.41 12.11
N ALA A 112 -2.97 -5.27 10.77
CA ALA A 112 -2.17 -4.32 9.99
C ALA A 112 -2.50 -2.87 10.35
N ARG A 113 -3.79 -2.53 10.53
CA ARG A 113 -4.22 -1.22 10.99
C ARG A 113 -3.60 -0.88 12.35
N GLU A 114 -3.74 -1.78 13.32
CA GLU A 114 -3.17 -1.61 14.66
C GLU A 114 -1.65 -1.46 14.65
N ARG A 115 -0.96 -2.17 13.75
CA ARG A 115 0.51 -2.08 13.63
C ARG A 115 0.96 -0.81 12.91
N PHE A 116 0.29 -0.41 11.84
CA PHE A 116 0.77 0.63 10.93
C PHE A 116 0.11 1.99 11.15
N ILE A 117 -1.19 2.05 11.43
CA ILE A 117 -1.94 3.30 11.65
C ILE A 117 -2.08 3.58 13.14
N ARG A 118 -0.98 3.96 13.76
CA ARG A 118 -0.95 4.37 15.16
C ARG A 118 0.13 5.43 15.38
N PRO A 119 -0.03 6.35 16.30
CA PRO A 119 1.07 7.20 16.74
C PRO A 119 2.14 6.39 17.46
N ASP A 120 3.37 6.89 17.46
CA ASP A 120 4.43 6.38 18.32
C ASP A 120 4.41 7.13 19.64
N ASP A 121 4.25 6.41 20.77
CA ASP A 121 4.18 7.00 22.10
C ASP A 121 5.59 7.45 22.55
N GLY A 122 5.79 8.78 22.64
CA GLY A 122 6.98 9.37 23.27
C GLY A 122 8.28 9.36 22.47
N ALA A 123 8.29 8.87 21.22
CA ALA A 123 9.46 8.86 20.37
C ALA A 123 9.56 10.15 19.51
N PRO A 124 10.76 10.57 19.02
CA PRO A 124 10.89 11.57 17.97
C PRO A 124 10.08 11.20 16.71
N ASP A 125 9.96 12.12 15.76
CA ASP A 125 9.32 11.82 14.48
C ASP A 125 9.95 10.56 13.85
N SER A 126 9.09 9.63 13.43
CA SER A 126 9.50 8.33 12.88
C SER A 126 8.99 8.14 11.46
N TYR A 127 9.74 7.39 10.65
CA TYR A 127 9.44 7.14 9.24
C TYR A 127 9.55 5.65 8.96
N GLU A 128 8.46 5.04 8.53
CA GLU A 128 8.44 3.64 8.11
C GLU A 128 7.93 3.52 6.68
N LEU A 129 8.52 2.60 5.91
CA LEU A 129 8.10 2.27 4.56
C LEU A 129 7.46 0.88 4.55
N VAL A 130 6.28 0.77 3.95
CA VAL A 130 5.59 -0.50 3.72
C VAL A 130 5.36 -0.71 2.23
N VAL A 131 5.98 -1.72 1.67
CA VAL A 131 5.76 -2.16 0.29
C VAL A 131 4.71 -3.26 0.28
N THR A 132 3.56 -2.99 -0.32
CA THR A 132 2.37 -3.84 -0.22
C THR A 132 1.57 -3.90 -1.53
N HIS A 133 0.30 -4.22 -1.44
CA HIS A 133 -0.64 -4.49 -2.52
C HIS A 133 -1.82 -3.52 -2.50
N ASN A 134 -2.52 -3.42 -3.62
CA ASN A 134 -3.58 -2.43 -3.81
C ASN A 134 -4.69 -2.50 -2.74
N PHE A 135 -5.12 -3.71 -2.36
CA PHE A 135 -6.24 -3.88 -1.43
C PHE A 135 -5.89 -3.41 -0.03
N LEU A 136 -4.76 -3.86 0.52
CA LEU A 136 -4.32 -3.44 1.84
C LEU A 136 -4.02 -1.94 1.88
N LEU A 137 -3.40 -1.40 0.83
CA LEU A 137 -3.08 0.02 0.75
C LEU A 137 -4.36 0.86 0.75
N GLY A 138 -5.35 0.49 -0.06
CA GLY A 138 -6.68 1.12 -0.05
C GLY A 138 -7.37 1.00 1.31
N TRP A 139 -7.23 -0.15 1.98
CA TRP A 139 -7.74 -0.36 3.34
C TRP A 139 -7.11 0.59 4.35
N LEU A 140 -5.79 0.65 4.42
CA LEU A 140 -5.08 1.53 5.35
C LEU A 140 -5.45 3.00 5.12
N VAL A 141 -5.59 3.42 3.85
CA VAL A 141 -6.06 4.78 3.52
C VAL A 141 -7.51 4.99 3.99
N SER A 142 -8.41 4.04 3.76
CA SER A 142 -9.81 4.17 4.20
C SER A 142 -9.92 4.26 5.73
N GLN A 143 -9.07 3.51 6.46
CA GLN A 143 -9.01 3.57 7.92
C GLN A 143 -8.44 4.89 8.43
N ALA A 144 -7.43 5.45 7.78
CA ALA A 144 -6.88 6.75 8.13
C ALA A 144 -7.88 7.91 7.93
N LEU A 145 -8.90 7.70 7.10
CA LEU A 145 -9.96 8.66 6.80
C LEU A 145 -11.28 8.36 7.54
N ASP A 146 -11.29 7.41 8.48
CA ASP A 146 -12.51 6.94 9.16
C ASP A 146 -13.65 6.60 8.19
N ALA A 147 -13.30 6.09 7.00
CA ALA A 147 -14.26 5.77 5.96
C ALA A 147 -14.94 4.40 6.24
N PRO A 148 -16.13 4.14 5.68
CA PRO A 148 -16.78 2.85 5.81
C PRO A 148 -15.86 1.68 5.46
N PRO A 149 -15.95 0.51 6.16
CA PRO A 149 -15.00 -0.61 6.04
C PRO A 149 -14.85 -1.20 4.63
N TRP A 150 -15.74 -0.90 3.71
CA TRP A 150 -15.69 -1.34 2.32
C TRP A 150 -15.03 -0.32 1.36
N ARG A 151 -14.72 0.90 1.83
CA ARG A 151 -14.25 2.00 0.95
C ARG A 151 -12.85 1.81 0.35
N TRP A 152 -12.11 0.78 0.76
CA TRP A 152 -10.91 0.34 0.03
C TRP A 152 -11.19 -0.06 -1.42
N LEU A 153 -12.43 -0.51 -1.68
CA LEU A 153 -12.95 -0.70 -3.03
C LEU A 153 -13.07 0.66 -3.74
N GLY A 154 -12.35 0.80 -4.83
CA GLY A 154 -12.28 2.05 -5.59
C GLY A 154 -11.09 2.97 -5.23
N LEU A 155 -10.33 2.67 -4.17
CA LEU A 155 -9.06 3.32 -3.89
C LEU A 155 -7.92 2.60 -4.62
N ASN A 156 -7.84 2.83 -5.92
CA ASN A 156 -6.83 2.20 -6.76
C ASN A 156 -5.55 3.04 -6.81
N GLN A 157 -4.41 2.35 -6.88
CA GLN A 157 -3.11 3.00 -6.94
C GLN A 157 -2.27 2.41 -8.06
N MET A 158 -1.46 3.25 -8.67
CA MET A 158 -0.48 2.83 -9.65
C MET A 158 0.65 2.04 -8.99
N ASN A 159 1.29 1.16 -9.74
CA ASN A 159 2.47 0.46 -9.27
C ASN A 159 3.57 1.47 -8.89
N CYS A 160 4.25 1.22 -7.80
CA CYS A 160 5.28 2.09 -7.22
C CYS A 160 4.85 3.53 -6.92
N ALA A 161 3.55 3.85 -6.94
CA ALA A 161 3.07 5.13 -6.43
C ALA A 161 3.24 5.20 -4.91
N VAL A 162 3.50 6.40 -4.42
CA VAL A 162 3.73 6.69 -3.00
C VAL A 162 2.47 7.29 -2.38
N THR A 163 2.08 6.77 -1.23
CA THR A 163 1.03 7.31 -0.36
C THR A 163 1.63 7.55 1.02
N VAL A 164 1.31 8.66 1.65
CA VAL A 164 1.85 9.02 2.97
C VAL A 164 0.73 9.33 3.93
N ILE A 165 0.74 8.65 5.08
CA ILE A 165 -0.18 8.87 6.20
C ILE A 165 0.64 9.35 7.40
N ALA A 166 0.18 10.40 8.07
CA ALA A 166 0.78 10.89 9.31
C ALA A 166 -0.13 10.56 10.50
N CYS A 167 0.45 9.99 11.56
CA CYS A 167 -0.24 9.66 12.81
C CYS A 167 0.35 10.47 13.95
N GLN A 168 -0.50 11.19 14.70
CA GLN A 168 -0.12 11.98 15.84
C GLN A 168 -0.94 11.57 17.08
N PRO A 169 -0.37 11.57 18.28
CA PRO A 169 -1.12 11.26 19.50
C PRO A 169 -2.33 12.18 19.70
N GLY A 170 -3.49 11.59 19.96
CA GLY A 170 -4.73 12.32 20.23
C GLY A 170 -5.38 13.00 19.02
N LEU A 171 -4.86 12.78 17.80
CA LEU A 171 -5.45 13.30 16.57
C LEU A 171 -5.82 12.16 15.61
N PRO A 172 -6.85 12.36 14.76
CA PRO A 172 -7.08 11.47 13.63
C PRO A 172 -5.85 11.40 12.71
N ALA A 173 -5.65 10.26 12.04
CA ALA A 173 -4.60 10.14 11.05
C ALA A 173 -4.84 11.08 9.87
N ALA A 174 -3.77 11.66 9.33
CA ALA A 174 -3.84 12.60 8.21
C ALA A 174 -3.29 11.95 6.93
N LEU A 175 -4.06 11.96 5.85
CA LEU A 175 -3.59 11.57 4.52
C LEU A 175 -2.83 12.76 3.90
N ILE A 176 -1.51 12.67 3.85
CA ILE A 176 -0.64 13.74 3.33
C ILE A 176 -0.54 13.68 1.81
N THR A 177 -0.41 12.49 1.27
CA THR A 177 -0.28 12.25 -0.18
C THR A 177 -0.96 10.93 -0.53
N PHE A 178 -1.66 10.89 -1.67
CA PHE A 178 -2.28 9.68 -2.18
C PHE A 178 -1.88 9.43 -3.63
N ASN A 179 -1.38 8.20 -3.92
CA ASN A 179 -1.11 7.72 -5.27
C ASN A 179 -0.17 8.62 -6.09
N ASP A 180 0.86 9.20 -5.45
CA ASP A 180 1.85 10.05 -6.13
C ASP A 180 2.82 9.19 -6.95
N ALA A 181 2.73 9.32 -8.28
CA ALA A 181 3.63 8.69 -9.25
C ALA A 181 4.43 9.75 -10.03
N SER A 182 4.59 10.96 -9.51
CA SER A 182 5.29 12.07 -10.18
C SER A 182 6.76 11.78 -10.49
N HIS A 183 7.38 10.90 -9.68
CA HIS A 183 8.76 10.45 -9.87
C HIS A 183 8.94 9.43 -11.01
N LEU A 184 7.84 8.89 -11.54
CA LEU A 184 7.86 7.96 -12.67
C LEU A 184 7.70 8.73 -13.99
N PRO A 185 8.43 8.40 -15.05
CA PRO A 185 8.20 8.94 -16.37
C PRO A 185 6.84 8.46 -16.91
N PRO A 186 6.21 9.19 -17.86
CA PRO A 186 4.85 8.90 -18.33
C PRO A 186 4.61 7.46 -18.79
N GLU A 187 5.59 6.84 -19.45
CA GLU A 187 5.54 5.47 -19.97
C GLU A 187 5.52 4.39 -18.87
N LEU A 188 5.96 4.73 -17.66
CA LEU A 188 5.94 3.84 -16.50
C LEU A 188 4.79 4.11 -15.53
N ARG A 189 3.97 5.12 -15.80
CA ARG A 189 2.77 5.42 -15.00
C ARG A 189 1.60 4.51 -15.40
N TRP A 190 0.57 4.49 -14.58
CA TRP A 190 -0.72 3.83 -14.83
C TRP A 190 -0.68 2.30 -14.89
N THR A 191 0.45 1.65 -14.75
CA THR A 191 0.48 0.19 -14.61
C THR A 191 -0.22 -0.22 -13.31
N GLY A 192 -0.93 -1.35 -13.36
CA GLY A 192 -1.73 -1.84 -12.23
C GLY A 192 -2.99 -1.02 -11.90
N PHE A 193 -3.22 0.12 -12.57
CA PHE A 193 -4.42 0.94 -12.42
C PHE A 193 -5.50 0.48 -13.41
N PRO A 194 -6.80 0.43 -13.02
CA PRO A 194 -7.85 0.03 -13.93
C PRO A 194 -7.93 0.95 -15.16
N ALA A 195 -7.80 0.38 -16.35
CA ALA A 195 -7.80 1.16 -17.60
C ALA A 195 -9.07 2.01 -17.79
N THR A 196 -10.22 1.49 -17.32
CA THR A 196 -11.51 2.19 -17.38
C THR A 196 -11.62 3.42 -16.47
N LEU A 197 -10.70 3.55 -15.51
CA LEU A 197 -10.64 4.70 -14.59
C LEU A 197 -9.49 5.65 -14.91
N ARG A 198 -8.71 5.36 -15.94
CA ARG A 198 -7.64 6.24 -16.40
C ARG A 198 -8.22 7.39 -17.22
N PRO A 199 -8.01 8.66 -16.82
CA PRO A 199 -8.44 9.80 -17.61
C PRO A 199 -7.72 9.87 -18.96
N ALA A 200 -8.37 10.46 -19.97
CA ALA A 200 -7.81 10.56 -21.32
C ALA A 200 -6.55 11.45 -21.39
N SER A 201 -6.42 12.39 -20.45
CA SER A 201 -5.26 13.30 -20.38
C SER A 201 -5.02 13.72 -18.92
N ILE A 202 -3.97 13.25 -18.34
CA ILE A 202 -3.31 13.78 -17.13
C ILE A 202 -1.80 13.72 -17.35
#